data_e901b333e06ef9db692eb5493b2d4b1f
#
_entry.id   e901b333e06ef9db692eb5493b2d4b1f
#
_cell.length_a   1.000
_cell.length_b   1.000
_cell.length_c   1.000
_cell.angle_alpha   90.00
_cell.angle_beta   90.00
_cell.angle_gamma   90.00
#
_symmetry.space_group_name_H-M   'P 1'
#
loop_
_entity.id
_entity.type
_entity.pdbx_description
1 polymer ?
#
loop_
_entity_poly.entity_id
_entity_poly.type
_entity_poly.pdbx_seq_one_letter_code
_entity_poly.pdbx_strand_id
1 'polypeptide(L)'
;SISYILEMNADNINLDGKIYTQRIDLTSKNEINTLKDAIVSVSDNAALKALSLNNKAFFYVGNKLTSNVNSIVNNANLQTNSIEFNDLKNLVNTGLLLSQEDLSIITDKFENKANAYLLSGKNLTLATSGNGNSFNNAGNIIANSALTVDVKNADATNSGILQAIAKDLKLTAKNVNNTGAIESGLGI
;
A
#
# COMPACT_ATOMS: atom_id res chain seq x y z
N SER A 1 -4.59 -0.84 31.65
CA SER A 1 -3.46 -1.29 30.84
C SER A 1 -2.57 -0.09 30.54
N ILE A 2 -1.27 -0.23 30.73
CA ILE A 2 -0.30 0.80 30.34
C ILE A 2 -0.08 0.64 28.83
N SER A 3 -0.30 1.72 28.06
CA SER A 3 -0.07 1.75 26.63
C SER A 3 1.28 2.41 26.36
N TYR A 4 2.15 1.74 25.63
CA TYR A 4 3.46 2.27 25.23
C TYR A 4 3.35 2.91 23.84
N ILE A 5 3.53 4.23 23.81
CA ILE A 5 3.45 5.03 22.58
C ILE A 5 4.83 5.61 22.30
N LEU A 6 5.30 5.42 21.07
CA LEU A 6 6.43 6.16 20.52
C LEU A 6 5.89 7.30 19.66
N GLU A 7 6.13 8.54 20.07
CA GLU A 7 5.72 9.73 19.33
C GLU A 7 6.96 10.50 18.88
N MET A 8 6.97 10.88 17.59
CA MET A 8 8.03 11.71 17.02
C MET A 8 7.43 12.84 16.18
N ASN A 9 7.96 14.05 16.36
CA ASN A 9 7.60 15.21 15.58
C ASN A 9 8.86 15.96 15.15
N ALA A 10 9.11 16.04 13.83
CA ALA A 10 10.33 16.62 13.29
C ALA A 10 10.14 17.13 11.85
N ASP A 11 11.12 17.82 11.31
CA ASP A 11 11.13 18.21 9.90
C ASP A 11 11.32 17.00 8.98
N ASN A 12 12.21 16.08 9.37
CA ASN A 12 12.42 14.78 8.72
C ASN A 12 12.58 13.70 9.79
N ILE A 13 12.03 12.52 9.56
CA ILE A 13 12.16 11.37 10.45
C ILE A 13 12.88 10.26 9.69
N ASN A 14 14.01 9.81 10.23
CA ASN A 14 14.75 8.67 9.71
C ASN A 14 14.77 7.57 10.77
N LEU A 15 14.17 6.44 10.45
CA LEU A 15 14.11 5.27 11.32
C LEU A 15 15.19 4.27 10.91
N ASP A 16 16.14 4.02 11.80
CA ASP A 16 17.21 3.04 11.65
C ASP A 16 17.23 2.10 12.85
N GLY A 17 17.81 0.92 12.70
CA GLY A 17 17.88 -0.07 13.75
C GLY A 17 16.52 -0.74 14.03
N LYS A 18 16.28 -1.06 15.30
CA LYS A 18 15.12 -1.85 15.73
C LYS A 18 14.18 -1.03 16.61
N ILE A 19 12.93 -0.91 16.18
CA ILE A 19 11.87 -0.21 16.90
C ILE A 19 10.75 -1.22 17.18
N TYR A 20 10.50 -1.45 18.48
CA TYR A 20 9.38 -2.29 18.95
C TYR A 20 8.53 -1.45 19.89
N THR A 21 7.27 -1.27 19.56
CA THR A 21 6.34 -0.47 20.37
C THR A 21 4.91 -0.98 20.20
N GLN A 22 4.04 -0.61 21.11
CA GLN A 22 2.61 -0.91 21.01
C GLN A 22 1.95 0.03 19.99
N ARG A 23 2.26 1.32 20.05
CA ARG A 23 1.76 2.33 19.13
C ARG A 23 2.88 3.24 18.66
N ILE A 24 2.78 3.71 17.43
CA ILE A 24 3.68 4.71 16.86
C ILE A 24 2.91 5.84 16.21
N ASP A 25 3.26 7.08 16.55
CA ASP A 25 2.70 8.30 15.96
C ASP A 25 3.86 9.15 15.42
N LEU A 26 3.97 9.23 14.10
CA LEU A 26 5.03 9.96 13.42
C LEU A 26 4.45 11.14 12.65
N THR A 27 4.90 12.34 12.97
CA THR A 27 4.56 13.57 12.26
C THR A 27 5.84 14.21 11.72
N SER A 28 5.96 14.30 10.41
CA SER A 28 7.06 14.96 9.72
C SER A 28 6.53 16.09 8.85
N LYS A 29 7.26 17.23 8.76
CA LYS A 29 6.94 18.28 7.80
C LYS A 29 7.22 17.84 6.37
N ASN A 30 8.26 17.02 6.16
CA ASN A 30 8.71 16.60 4.84
C ASN A 30 8.53 15.09 4.66
N GLU A 31 9.43 14.28 5.19
CA GLU A 31 9.46 12.85 4.90
C GLU A 31 9.71 11.96 6.11
N ILE A 32 9.14 10.77 6.04
CA ILE A 32 9.43 9.66 6.93
C ILE A 32 10.16 8.63 6.11
N ASN A 33 11.39 8.31 6.49
CA ASN A 33 12.23 7.31 5.87
C ASN A 33 12.46 6.16 6.85
N THR A 34 12.21 4.93 6.44
CA THR A 34 12.77 3.76 7.11
C THR A 34 14.00 3.30 6.33
N LEU A 35 15.11 3.11 7.02
CA LEU A 35 16.36 2.76 6.36
C LEU A 35 16.45 1.25 6.11
N LYS A 36 17.33 0.87 5.20
CA LYS A 36 17.57 -0.53 4.90
C LYS A 36 18.03 -1.27 6.16
N ASP A 37 17.55 -2.49 6.34
CA ASP A 37 17.82 -3.38 7.48
C ASP A 37 17.19 -2.92 8.81
N ALA A 38 16.48 -1.79 8.83
CA ALA A 38 15.68 -1.40 9.99
C ALA A 38 14.50 -2.35 10.18
N ILE A 39 14.05 -2.47 11.42
CA ILE A 39 12.83 -3.21 11.79
C ILE A 39 11.92 -2.25 12.56
N VAL A 40 10.74 -2.00 12.05
CA VAL A 40 9.69 -1.26 12.74
C VAL A 40 8.54 -2.23 13.00
N SER A 41 8.35 -2.60 14.25
CA SER A 41 7.29 -3.52 14.65
C SER A 41 6.38 -2.86 15.68
N VAL A 42 5.16 -2.61 15.26
CA VAL A 42 4.11 -1.96 16.05
C VAL A 42 3.03 -3.01 16.30
N SER A 43 2.79 -3.36 17.57
CA SER A 43 1.85 -4.44 17.89
C SER A 43 0.37 -4.04 17.78
N ASP A 44 0.05 -2.74 17.79
CA ASP A 44 -1.31 -2.22 17.65
C ASP A 44 -1.39 -1.22 16.49
N ASN A 45 -1.48 0.07 16.72
CA ASN A 45 -1.77 1.06 15.70
C ASN A 45 -0.55 1.92 15.34
N ALA A 46 -0.49 2.32 14.07
CA ALA A 46 0.45 3.32 13.58
C ALA A 46 -0.28 4.50 12.93
N ALA A 47 0.16 5.72 13.21
CA ALA A 47 -0.29 6.93 12.55
C ALA A 47 0.89 7.67 11.93
N LEU A 48 0.80 7.94 10.63
CA LEU A 48 1.85 8.61 9.86
C LEU A 48 1.30 9.87 9.22
N LYS A 49 2.01 10.99 9.36
CA LYS A 49 1.71 12.26 8.71
C LYS A 49 2.99 12.85 8.13
N ALA A 50 3.04 13.04 6.81
CA ALA A 50 4.20 13.60 6.11
C ALA A 50 3.85 13.99 4.67
N LEU A 51 4.78 14.61 3.93
CA LEU A 51 4.66 14.73 2.48
C LEU A 51 4.95 13.38 1.80
N SER A 52 5.92 12.61 2.31
CA SER A 52 6.23 11.30 1.78
C SER A 52 6.62 10.27 2.85
N LEU A 53 6.31 9.01 2.55
CA LEU A 53 6.83 7.82 3.23
C LEU A 53 7.72 7.04 2.26
N ASN A 54 8.99 6.86 2.60
CA ASN A 54 9.93 6.02 1.87
C ASN A 54 10.27 4.80 2.74
N ASN A 55 9.61 3.67 2.48
CA ASN A 55 9.85 2.45 3.24
C ASN A 55 10.92 1.57 2.59
N LYS A 56 12.03 1.35 3.29
CA LYS A 56 13.12 0.42 2.92
C LYS A 56 13.36 -0.65 3.99
N ALA A 57 12.48 -0.73 4.98
CA ALA A 57 12.58 -1.60 6.13
C ALA A 57 11.47 -2.66 6.17
N PHE A 58 11.59 -3.63 7.06
CA PHE A 58 10.44 -4.40 7.52
C PHE A 58 9.61 -3.53 8.45
N PHE A 59 8.42 -3.11 7.97
CA PHE A 59 7.47 -2.30 8.72
C PHE A 59 6.18 -3.10 8.92
N TYR A 60 5.95 -3.51 10.17
CA TYR A 60 4.78 -4.27 10.58
C TYR A 60 3.89 -3.48 11.53
N VAL A 61 2.58 -3.52 11.30
CA VAL A 61 1.55 -2.91 12.15
C VAL A 61 0.49 -3.96 12.45
N GLY A 62 0.38 -4.37 13.71
CA GLY A 62 -0.47 -5.48 14.11
C GLY A 62 -1.97 -5.21 14.01
N ASN A 63 -2.40 -3.94 13.99
CA ASN A 63 -3.81 -3.58 13.84
C ASN A 63 -3.98 -2.61 12.67
N LYS A 64 -4.09 -1.32 12.88
CA LYS A 64 -4.41 -0.36 11.81
C LYS A 64 -3.25 0.60 11.54
N LEU A 65 -2.91 0.75 10.27
CA LEU A 65 -2.07 1.83 9.77
C LEU A 65 -2.96 2.96 9.23
N THR A 66 -2.90 4.11 9.89
CA THR A 66 -3.50 5.35 9.41
C THR A 66 -2.42 6.22 8.78
N SER A 67 -2.61 6.59 7.54
CA SER A 67 -1.62 7.36 6.79
C SER A 67 -2.24 8.62 6.20
N ASN A 68 -1.66 9.76 6.57
CA ASN A 68 -1.91 11.06 5.97
C ASN A 68 -0.61 11.55 5.31
N VAL A 69 -0.24 10.87 4.22
CA VAL A 69 0.95 11.19 3.41
C VAL A 69 0.53 11.39 1.96
N ASN A 70 1.24 12.27 1.22
CA ASN A 70 0.90 12.51 -0.18
C ASN A 70 1.53 11.46 -1.12
N SER A 71 2.69 10.93 -0.78
CA SER A 71 3.40 9.96 -1.61
C SER A 71 3.97 8.81 -0.78
N ILE A 72 3.83 7.59 -1.30
CA ILE A 72 4.42 6.39 -0.71
C ILE A 72 5.31 5.71 -1.74
N VAL A 73 6.56 5.43 -1.35
CA VAL A 73 7.48 4.55 -2.06
C VAL A 73 7.80 3.39 -1.14
N ASN A 74 7.26 2.21 -1.44
CA ASN A 74 7.52 1.00 -0.67
C ASN A 74 8.54 0.11 -1.40
N ASN A 75 9.76 0.10 -0.91
CA ASN A 75 10.87 -0.70 -1.47
C ASN A 75 11.15 -1.98 -0.67
N ALA A 76 10.40 -2.23 0.38
CA ALA A 76 10.58 -3.40 1.24
C ALA A 76 9.22 -3.96 1.71
N ASN A 77 9.10 -4.42 2.94
CA ASN A 77 7.87 -4.99 3.46
C ASN A 77 7.10 -3.97 4.28
N LEU A 78 5.88 -3.66 3.83
CA LEU A 78 4.89 -2.93 4.62
C LEU A 78 3.70 -3.86 4.84
N GLN A 79 3.53 -4.32 6.07
CA GLN A 79 2.52 -5.30 6.43
C GLN A 79 1.64 -4.78 7.56
N THR A 80 0.35 -4.97 7.44
CA THR A 80 -0.61 -4.54 8.46
C THR A 80 -1.84 -5.45 8.48
N ASN A 81 -2.60 -5.40 9.57
CA ASN A 81 -3.90 -6.06 9.58
C ASN A 81 -4.92 -5.26 8.75
N SER A 82 -4.92 -3.94 8.89
CA SER A 82 -5.84 -3.07 8.15
C SER A 82 -5.15 -1.80 7.67
N ILE A 83 -5.32 -1.45 6.40
CA ILE A 83 -4.78 -0.24 5.81
C ILE A 83 -5.80 0.40 4.87
N GLU A 84 -5.87 1.72 4.93
CA GLU A 84 -6.67 2.55 4.06
C GLU A 84 -5.84 3.76 3.65
N PHE A 85 -5.51 3.85 2.37
CA PHE A 85 -4.82 4.99 1.78
C PHE A 85 -5.81 5.82 0.97
N ASN A 86 -6.23 6.92 1.55
CA ASN A 86 -7.10 7.89 0.92
C ASN A 86 -6.30 9.09 0.42
N ASP A 87 -6.57 9.51 -0.80
CA ASP A 87 -6.04 10.75 -1.38
C ASP A 87 -4.50 10.83 -1.54
N LEU A 88 -3.87 9.70 -1.86
CA LEU A 88 -2.47 9.70 -2.28
C LEU A 88 -2.31 10.39 -3.63
N LYS A 89 -1.20 11.11 -3.82
CA LYS A 89 -0.78 11.62 -5.14
C LYS A 89 0.02 10.58 -5.91
N ASN A 90 0.76 9.74 -5.17
CA ASN A 90 1.59 8.73 -5.78
C ASN A 90 1.81 7.52 -4.87
N LEU A 91 1.68 6.33 -5.42
CA LEU A 91 2.09 5.08 -4.79
C LEU A 91 2.95 4.26 -5.74
N VAL A 92 4.20 4.05 -5.35
CA VAL A 92 5.14 3.14 -6.04
C VAL A 92 5.46 1.99 -5.11
N ASN A 93 5.15 0.77 -5.54
CA ASN A 93 5.49 -0.44 -4.80
C ASN A 93 6.54 -1.26 -5.59
N THR A 94 7.68 -1.51 -4.97
CA THR A 94 8.74 -2.38 -5.49
C THR A 94 8.97 -3.60 -4.58
N GLY A 95 8.30 -3.65 -3.42
CA GLY A 95 8.40 -4.70 -2.42
C GLY A 95 7.06 -5.40 -2.15
N LEU A 96 6.81 -5.69 -0.90
CA LEU A 96 5.55 -6.26 -0.42
C LEU A 96 4.72 -5.19 0.30
N LEU A 97 3.49 -4.98 -0.15
CA LEU A 97 2.45 -4.26 0.58
C LEU A 97 1.33 -5.24 0.86
N LEU A 98 1.09 -5.53 2.14
CA LEU A 98 0.11 -6.53 2.59
C LEU A 98 -0.85 -5.96 3.62
N SER A 99 -2.14 -6.10 3.37
CA SER A 99 -3.19 -6.02 4.39
C SER A 99 -3.77 -7.41 4.64
N GLN A 100 -3.88 -7.85 5.89
CA GLN A 100 -4.51 -9.14 6.22
C GLN A 100 -6.04 -9.10 6.08
N GLU A 101 -6.63 -7.94 6.21
CA GLU A 101 -8.05 -7.67 5.99
C GLU A 101 -8.25 -6.99 4.62
N ASP A 102 -9.23 -6.11 4.50
CA ASP A 102 -9.44 -5.31 3.30
C ASP A 102 -8.29 -4.33 3.05
N LEU A 103 -7.99 -4.10 1.78
CA LEU A 103 -7.03 -3.10 1.34
C LEU A 103 -7.72 -2.11 0.41
N SER A 104 -7.75 -0.84 0.81
CA SER A 104 -8.30 0.24 0.00
C SER A 104 -7.23 1.29 -0.30
N ILE A 105 -7.05 1.60 -1.58
CA ILE A 105 -6.08 2.58 -2.05
C ILE A 105 -6.77 3.52 -3.05
N ILE A 106 -6.76 4.83 -2.73
CA ILE A 106 -7.15 5.89 -3.64
C ILE A 106 -5.91 6.74 -3.91
N THR A 107 -5.45 6.78 -5.15
CA THR A 107 -4.23 7.48 -5.54
C THR A 107 -4.32 8.05 -6.95
N ASP A 108 -3.66 9.18 -7.22
CA ASP A 108 -3.61 9.73 -8.59
C ASP A 108 -2.72 8.86 -9.49
N LYS A 109 -1.56 8.43 -8.98
CA LYS A 109 -0.61 7.58 -9.73
C LYS A 109 -0.31 6.31 -8.96
N PHE A 110 -0.49 5.19 -9.61
CA PHE A 110 -0.20 3.87 -9.06
C PHE A 110 0.79 3.12 -9.93
N GLU A 111 1.83 2.61 -9.32
CA GLU A 111 2.81 1.75 -9.98
C GLU A 111 3.20 0.58 -9.07
N ASN A 112 2.90 -0.64 -9.50
CA ASN A 112 3.40 -1.88 -8.91
C ASN A 112 4.45 -2.48 -9.83
N LYS A 113 5.71 -2.40 -9.42
CA LYS A 113 6.86 -2.81 -10.24
C LYS A 113 6.94 -4.32 -10.42
N ALA A 114 7.75 -4.77 -11.38
CA ALA A 114 8.05 -6.18 -11.56
C ALA A 114 8.59 -6.80 -10.25
N ASN A 115 8.14 -8.02 -9.94
CA ASN A 115 8.43 -8.76 -8.70
C ASN A 115 7.87 -8.15 -7.41
N ALA A 116 7.14 -7.04 -7.49
CA ALA A 116 6.44 -6.48 -6.34
C ALA A 116 5.11 -7.20 -6.10
N TYR A 117 4.67 -7.18 -4.83
CA TYR A 117 3.40 -7.77 -4.42
C TYR A 117 2.52 -6.74 -3.71
N LEU A 118 1.28 -6.66 -4.14
CA LEU A 118 0.19 -5.96 -3.45
C LEU A 118 -0.86 -7.00 -3.09
N LEU A 119 -1.00 -7.30 -1.81
CA LEU A 119 -1.80 -8.42 -1.33
C LEU A 119 -2.88 -7.96 -0.34
N SER A 120 -4.07 -8.53 -0.47
CA SER A 120 -5.13 -8.39 0.51
C SER A 120 -5.66 -9.75 0.96
N GLY A 121 -5.80 -9.93 2.27
CA GLY A 121 -6.40 -11.12 2.85
C GLY A 121 -7.91 -11.24 2.61
N LYS A 122 -8.57 -10.14 2.24
CA LYS A 122 -10.00 -10.08 1.85
C LYS A 122 -10.18 -9.35 0.53
N ASN A 123 -10.88 -8.22 0.53
CA ASN A 123 -11.13 -7.45 -0.70
C ASN A 123 -9.99 -6.44 -0.93
N LEU A 124 -9.68 -6.20 -2.18
CA LEU A 124 -8.73 -5.19 -2.60
C LEU A 124 -9.43 -4.20 -3.53
N THR A 125 -9.35 -2.91 -3.18
CA THR A 125 -9.88 -1.83 -3.99
C THR A 125 -8.77 -0.86 -4.33
N LEU A 126 -8.57 -0.62 -5.62
CA LEU A 126 -7.69 0.39 -6.17
C LEU A 126 -8.53 1.38 -6.97
N ALA A 127 -8.47 2.65 -6.64
CA ALA A 127 -9.15 3.70 -7.37
C ALA A 127 -8.24 4.89 -7.64
N THR A 128 -8.53 5.64 -8.70
CA THR A 128 -7.87 6.92 -8.97
C THR A 128 -8.84 8.07 -8.71
N SER A 129 -8.32 9.18 -8.17
CA SER A 129 -9.14 10.29 -7.67
C SER A 129 -9.45 11.37 -8.70
N GLY A 130 -8.75 11.47 -9.84
CA GLY A 130 -8.92 12.60 -10.74
C GLY A 130 -8.43 12.41 -12.17
N ASN A 131 -8.17 13.50 -12.87
CA ASN A 131 -7.64 13.53 -14.22
C ASN A 131 -6.10 13.49 -14.25
N GLY A 132 -5.52 12.92 -15.29
CA GLY A 132 -4.07 12.78 -15.44
C GLY A 132 -3.47 11.64 -14.64
N ASN A 133 -4.29 10.68 -14.27
CA ASN A 133 -3.96 9.51 -13.46
C ASN A 133 -3.30 8.43 -14.30
N SER A 134 -2.59 7.53 -13.62
CA SER A 134 -2.02 6.33 -14.25
C SER A 134 -2.15 5.12 -13.34
N PHE A 135 -2.41 3.96 -13.95
CA PHE A 135 -2.38 2.67 -13.30
C PHE A 135 -1.46 1.74 -14.09
N ASN A 136 -0.34 1.37 -13.47
CA ASN A 136 0.63 0.46 -14.07
C ASN A 136 0.91 -0.70 -13.12
N ASN A 137 0.61 -1.91 -13.56
CA ASN A 137 0.96 -3.13 -12.85
C ASN A 137 1.91 -4.00 -13.69
N ALA A 138 3.13 -4.17 -13.21
CA ALA A 138 4.10 -5.13 -13.74
C ALA A 138 4.40 -6.27 -12.74
N GLY A 139 3.90 -6.16 -11.50
CA GLY A 139 4.04 -7.14 -10.44
C GLY A 139 2.76 -7.94 -10.21
N ASN A 140 2.51 -8.32 -8.97
CA ASN A 140 1.38 -9.13 -8.57
C ASN A 140 0.42 -8.32 -7.70
N ILE A 141 -0.85 -8.25 -8.08
CA ILE A 141 -1.95 -7.67 -7.32
C ILE A 141 -2.96 -8.79 -7.08
N ILE A 142 -3.07 -9.23 -5.84
CA ILE A 142 -3.86 -10.41 -5.48
C ILE A 142 -4.76 -10.09 -4.30
N ALA A 143 -6.05 -10.33 -4.47
CA ALA A 143 -7.06 -10.29 -3.41
C ALA A 143 -7.55 -11.71 -3.12
N ASN A 144 -7.59 -12.11 -1.85
CA ASN A 144 -8.16 -13.42 -1.49
C ASN A 144 -9.68 -13.49 -1.74
N SER A 145 -10.37 -12.36 -1.77
CA SER A 145 -11.81 -12.26 -2.08
C SER A 145 -12.01 -11.55 -3.42
N ALA A 146 -12.55 -10.35 -3.43
CA ALA A 146 -12.81 -9.58 -4.64
C ALA A 146 -11.69 -8.56 -4.92
N LEU A 147 -11.39 -8.34 -6.21
CA LEU A 147 -10.49 -7.28 -6.67
C LEU A 147 -11.28 -6.25 -7.49
N THR A 148 -11.23 -4.99 -7.06
CA THR A 148 -11.80 -3.88 -7.81
C THR A 148 -10.68 -2.90 -8.18
N VAL A 149 -10.53 -2.63 -9.47
CA VAL A 149 -9.66 -1.59 -10.02
C VAL A 149 -10.54 -0.60 -10.77
N ASP A 150 -10.69 0.60 -10.22
CA ASP A 150 -11.54 1.67 -10.79
C ASP A 150 -10.72 2.90 -11.14
N VAL A 151 -10.27 2.95 -12.40
CA VAL A 151 -9.41 4.01 -12.94
C VAL A 151 -10.09 4.67 -14.15
N LYS A 152 -11.36 5.02 -14.01
CA LYS A 152 -12.27 5.47 -15.08
C LYS A 152 -11.69 6.46 -16.07
N ASN A 153 -10.88 7.41 -15.59
CA ASN A 153 -10.36 8.52 -16.40
C ASN A 153 -8.90 8.28 -16.83
N ALA A 154 -8.34 7.11 -16.55
CA ALA A 154 -6.97 6.74 -16.86
C ALA A 154 -6.91 5.48 -17.72
N ASP A 155 -5.78 5.30 -18.37
CA ASP A 155 -5.44 4.04 -19.00
C ASP A 155 -4.90 3.05 -17.95
N ALA A 156 -5.36 1.81 -18.00
CA ALA A 156 -4.85 0.73 -17.17
C ALA A 156 -3.89 -0.13 -17.98
N THR A 157 -2.65 -0.21 -17.53
CA THR A 157 -1.63 -1.10 -18.10
C THR A 157 -1.35 -2.24 -17.13
N ASN A 158 -1.48 -3.48 -17.59
CA ASN A 158 -1.13 -4.67 -16.82
C ASN A 158 -0.21 -5.58 -17.64
N SER A 159 1.02 -5.74 -17.16
CA SER A 159 1.98 -6.74 -17.68
C SER A 159 2.30 -7.83 -16.64
N GLY A 160 1.78 -7.70 -15.43
CA GLY A 160 1.90 -8.63 -14.34
C GLY A 160 0.62 -9.45 -14.11
N ILE A 161 0.24 -9.65 -12.88
CA ILE A 161 -0.95 -10.41 -12.46
C ILE A 161 -1.95 -9.51 -11.75
N LEU A 162 -3.21 -9.59 -12.16
CA LEU A 162 -4.37 -9.10 -11.43
C LEU A 162 -5.22 -10.33 -11.08
N GLN A 163 -5.40 -10.65 -9.80
CA GLN A 163 -6.10 -11.87 -9.38
C GLN A 163 -7.08 -11.61 -8.24
N ALA A 164 -8.31 -12.08 -8.41
CA ALA A 164 -9.29 -12.26 -7.34
C ALA A 164 -9.48 -13.77 -7.13
N ILE A 165 -9.14 -14.30 -5.95
CA ILE A 165 -9.12 -15.77 -5.75
C ILE A 165 -10.53 -16.31 -5.59
N ALA A 166 -11.34 -15.73 -4.70
CA ALA A 166 -12.63 -16.35 -4.32
C ALA A 166 -13.85 -15.71 -4.97
N LYS A 167 -13.73 -14.49 -5.50
CA LYS A 167 -14.87 -13.72 -6.03
C LYS A 167 -14.51 -12.98 -7.31
N ASP A 168 -15.29 -11.96 -7.64
CA ASP A 168 -15.18 -11.20 -8.89
C ASP A 168 -13.95 -10.31 -8.96
N LEU A 169 -13.40 -10.18 -10.14
CA LEU A 169 -12.49 -9.12 -10.52
C LEU A 169 -13.23 -8.11 -11.39
N LYS A 170 -13.23 -6.84 -10.96
CA LYS A 170 -13.77 -5.73 -11.73
C LYS A 170 -12.67 -4.77 -12.10
N LEU A 171 -12.48 -4.52 -13.39
CA LEU A 171 -11.55 -3.53 -13.92
C LEU A 171 -12.33 -2.50 -14.75
N THR A 172 -12.25 -1.23 -14.34
CA THR A 172 -12.86 -0.10 -15.05
C THR A 172 -11.76 0.91 -15.38
N ALA A 173 -11.57 1.21 -16.65
CA ALA A 173 -10.56 2.15 -17.13
C ALA A 173 -11.03 2.84 -18.40
N LYS A 174 -10.38 3.91 -18.82
CA LYS A 174 -10.58 4.54 -20.13
C LYS A 174 -10.15 3.58 -21.25
N ASN A 175 -8.92 3.06 -21.15
CA ASN A 175 -8.40 1.99 -21.99
C ASN A 175 -7.73 0.92 -21.12
N VAL A 176 -7.80 -0.33 -21.56
CA VAL A 176 -7.11 -1.46 -20.91
C VAL A 176 -6.07 -2.03 -21.86
N ASN A 177 -4.82 -1.99 -21.46
CA ASN A 177 -3.71 -2.65 -22.15
C ASN A 177 -3.21 -3.79 -21.26
N ASN A 178 -3.59 -5.03 -21.59
CA ASN A 178 -3.19 -6.20 -20.84
C ASN A 178 -2.29 -7.11 -21.67
N THR A 179 -1.06 -7.30 -21.20
CA THR A 179 -0.10 -8.28 -21.72
C THR A 179 0.25 -9.36 -20.71
N GLY A 180 -0.26 -9.22 -19.48
CA GLY A 180 -0.11 -10.16 -18.37
C GLY A 180 -1.35 -11.02 -18.13
N ALA A 181 -1.56 -11.46 -16.90
CA ALA A 181 -2.69 -12.27 -16.50
C ALA A 181 -3.77 -11.42 -15.77
N ILE A 182 -5.04 -11.71 -16.07
CA ILE A 182 -6.21 -11.23 -15.33
C ILE A 182 -7.07 -12.45 -15.01
N GLU A 183 -7.22 -12.75 -13.71
CA GLU A 183 -7.83 -13.99 -13.23
C GLU A 183 -8.88 -13.70 -12.15
N SER A 184 -10.05 -14.34 -12.24
CA SER A 184 -11.10 -14.16 -11.26
C SER A 184 -11.81 -15.46 -10.92
N GLY A 185 -12.13 -15.65 -9.64
CA GLY A 185 -12.97 -16.76 -9.19
C GLY A 185 -12.42 -18.15 -9.50
N LEU A 186 -11.12 -18.32 -9.47
CA LEU A 186 -10.51 -19.63 -9.60
C LEU A 186 -10.78 -20.44 -8.32
N GLY A 187 -12.09 -20.73 -8.07
CA GLY A 187 -12.47 -21.73 -7.10
C GLY A 187 -11.89 -23.07 -7.53
N ILE A 188 -10.97 -23.56 -6.74
CA ILE A 188 -10.51 -24.94 -6.81
C ILE A 188 -11.59 -25.85 -6.22
#